data_319df7a7648b90566825bc24a5c9b620
#
_entry.id   319df7a7648b90566825bc24a5c9b620
#
_cell.length_a   1.000
_cell.length_b   1.000
_cell.length_c   1.000
_cell.angle_alpha   90.00
_cell.angle_beta   90.00
_cell.angle_gamma   90.00
#
_symmetry.space_group_name_H-M   'P 1'
#
loop_
_entity.id
_entity.type
_entity.pdbx_description
1 polymer ?
#
loop_
_entity_poly.entity_id
_entity_poly.type
_entity_poly.pdbx_seq_one_letter_code
_entity_poly.pdbx_strand_id
1 'polypeptide(L)'
;LGTGISELKIVEVPVEVIKSKIPDEFYNRIVADLEKANARIQAETDDRPRIMARSYKEFYTFEIDANGKITITTIEFSHENKKVFFDLNEESDGTARLLDLIEILFKVSDDRVFIIDEIDRCLHPSMTVKVIELFLSMAKKRNTQLIITSHESRLLASEMLRNYEICFVCKTALG
;
A
#
# COMPACT_ATOMS: atom_id res chain seq x y z
N LEU A 1 -2.27 9.13 13.85
CA LEU A 1 -1.06 8.34 13.61
C LEU A 1 0.24 9.16 13.62
N GLY A 2 0.23 10.49 13.70
CA GLY A 2 1.43 11.33 13.78
C GLY A 2 2.13 11.61 12.44
N THR A 3 1.48 11.33 11.32
CA THR A 3 1.98 11.68 9.97
C THR A 3 1.83 13.16 9.63
N GLY A 4 1.05 13.92 10.42
CA GLY A 4 0.69 15.31 10.10
C GLY A 4 -0.30 15.43 8.94
N ILE A 5 -0.68 14.35 8.27
CA ILE A 5 -1.67 14.36 7.19
C ILE A 5 -3.04 14.69 7.78
N SER A 6 -3.65 15.74 7.28
CA SER A 6 -4.99 16.22 7.67
C SER A 6 -6.06 15.88 6.65
N GLU A 7 -5.69 15.78 5.38
CA GLU A 7 -6.63 15.53 4.27
C GLU A 7 -5.98 14.70 3.17
N LEU A 8 -6.80 13.87 2.51
CA LEU A 8 -6.46 13.12 1.31
C LEU A 8 -7.41 13.54 0.20
N LYS A 9 -6.89 13.73 -1.00
CA LYS A 9 -7.68 14.07 -2.18
C LYS A 9 -7.34 13.12 -3.33
N ILE A 10 -8.36 12.62 -4.00
CA ILE A 10 -8.19 11.87 -5.26
C ILE A 10 -8.24 12.88 -6.40
N VAL A 11 -7.23 12.88 -7.24
CA VAL A 11 -7.08 13.82 -8.35
C VAL A 11 -6.95 13.07 -9.66
N GLU A 12 -7.65 13.55 -10.69
CA GLU A 12 -7.52 13.00 -12.05
C GLU A 12 -6.21 13.48 -12.68
N VAL A 13 -5.50 12.54 -13.31
CA VAL A 13 -4.20 12.79 -13.96
C VAL A 13 -4.37 12.64 -15.47
N PRO A 14 -3.95 13.62 -16.28
CA PRO A 14 -3.96 13.51 -17.73
C PRO A 14 -3.11 12.34 -18.23
N VAL A 15 -3.60 11.66 -19.26
CA VAL A 15 -2.93 10.49 -19.87
C VAL A 15 -1.51 10.83 -20.34
N GLU A 16 -1.33 12.05 -20.86
CA GLU A 16 -0.04 12.54 -21.36
C GLU A 16 1.01 12.59 -20.25
N VAL A 17 0.60 12.99 -19.03
CA VAL A 17 1.48 13.02 -17.85
C VAL A 17 1.91 11.61 -17.47
N ILE A 18 0.97 10.65 -17.50
CA ILE A 18 1.31 9.25 -17.20
C ILE A 18 2.25 8.65 -18.23
N LYS A 19 1.99 8.86 -19.53
CA LYS A 19 2.86 8.38 -20.60
C LYS A 19 4.27 8.97 -20.56
N SER A 20 4.46 10.13 -19.95
CA SER A 20 5.81 10.66 -19.73
C SER A 20 6.55 9.99 -18.56
N LYS A 21 5.83 9.33 -17.64
CA LYS A 21 6.37 8.72 -16.42
C LYS A 21 6.56 7.21 -16.51
N ILE A 22 5.74 6.53 -17.30
CA ILE A 22 5.80 5.07 -17.44
C ILE A 22 6.06 4.69 -18.91
N PRO A 23 6.78 3.58 -19.19
CA PRO A 23 6.99 3.09 -20.55
C PRO A 23 5.67 2.80 -21.27
N ASP A 24 5.58 3.13 -22.56
CA ASP A 24 4.40 2.91 -23.39
C ASP A 24 3.92 1.45 -23.38
N GLU A 25 4.85 0.50 -23.38
CA GLU A 25 4.52 -0.93 -23.31
C GLU A 25 3.76 -1.28 -22.03
N PHE A 26 4.17 -0.69 -20.90
CA PHE A 26 3.52 -0.91 -19.61
C PHE A 26 2.12 -0.27 -19.57
N TYR A 27 2.00 0.97 -20.07
CA TYR A 27 0.71 1.64 -20.21
C TYR A 27 -0.24 0.83 -21.07
N ASN A 28 0.18 0.41 -22.26
CA ASN A 28 -0.64 -0.36 -23.18
C ASN A 28 -1.08 -1.71 -22.59
N ARG A 29 -0.23 -2.35 -21.79
CA ARG A 29 -0.58 -3.59 -21.10
C ARG A 29 -1.68 -3.36 -20.07
N ILE A 30 -1.60 -2.29 -19.25
CA ILE A 30 -2.64 -1.93 -18.29
C ILE A 30 -3.98 -1.70 -19.02
N VAL A 31 -3.96 -0.94 -20.10
CA VAL A 31 -5.16 -0.66 -20.92
C VAL A 31 -5.77 -1.95 -21.45
N ALA A 32 -4.96 -2.82 -22.05
CA ALA A 32 -5.43 -4.09 -22.59
C ALA A 32 -6.04 -5.02 -21.52
N ASP A 33 -5.47 -5.03 -20.31
CA ASP A 33 -5.98 -5.83 -19.20
C ASP A 33 -7.29 -5.25 -18.64
N LEU A 34 -7.44 -3.92 -18.60
CA LEU A 34 -8.69 -3.25 -18.25
C LEU A 34 -9.79 -3.53 -19.27
N GLU A 35 -9.50 -3.42 -20.57
CA GLU A 35 -10.46 -3.72 -21.65
C GLU A 35 -10.95 -5.17 -21.60
N LYS A 36 -10.03 -6.12 -21.36
CA LYS A 36 -10.39 -7.54 -21.16
C LYS A 36 -11.26 -7.76 -19.93
N ALA A 37 -10.97 -7.07 -18.83
CA ALA A 37 -11.78 -7.15 -17.62
C ALA A 37 -13.16 -6.55 -17.85
N ASN A 38 -13.24 -5.38 -18.50
CA ASN A 38 -14.49 -4.71 -18.83
C ASN A 38 -15.39 -5.58 -19.73
N ALA A 39 -14.82 -6.27 -20.71
CA ALA A 39 -15.55 -7.18 -21.58
C ALA A 39 -16.13 -8.41 -20.86
N ARG A 40 -15.60 -8.76 -19.67
CA ARG A 40 -16.07 -9.91 -18.86
C ARG A 40 -17.14 -9.53 -17.85
N ILE A 41 -17.25 -8.28 -17.49
CA ILE A 41 -18.26 -7.80 -16.56
C ILE A 41 -19.58 -7.71 -17.31
N GLN A 42 -20.49 -8.65 -17.02
CA GLN A 42 -21.87 -8.55 -17.49
C GLN A 42 -22.52 -7.33 -16.80
N ALA A 43 -23.39 -6.63 -17.53
CA ALA A 43 -23.92 -5.29 -17.24
C ALA A 43 -24.71 -5.12 -15.91
N GLU A 44 -24.64 -6.04 -14.97
CA GLU A 44 -25.44 -6.05 -13.74
C GLU A 44 -24.67 -5.61 -12.48
N THR A 45 -23.37 -5.35 -12.56
CA THR A 45 -22.60 -4.86 -11.41
C THR A 45 -22.02 -3.48 -11.68
N ASP A 46 -22.24 -2.57 -10.75
CA ASP A 46 -21.61 -1.21 -10.74
C ASP A 46 -20.10 -1.26 -10.43
N ASP A 47 -19.51 -2.45 -10.49
CA ASP A 47 -18.11 -2.72 -10.17
C ASP A 47 -17.25 -2.54 -11.41
N ARG A 48 -16.68 -1.34 -11.55
CA ARG A 48 -15.82 -0.98 -12.68
C ARG A 48 -14.45 -1.63 -12.53
N PRO A 49 -13.88 -2.19 -13.63
CA PRO A 49 -12.52 -2.71 -13.59
C PRO A 49 -11.52 -1.64 -13.20
N ARG A 50 -10.66 -1.97 -12.24
CA ARG A 50 -9.61 -1.09 -11.75
C ARG A 50 -8.28 -1.80 -11.71
N ILE A 51 -7.23 -1.12 -12.15
CA ILE A 51 -5.85 -1.58 -11.98
C ILE A 51 -5.09 -0.50 -11.21
N MET A 52 -4.45 -0.89 -10.12
CA MET A 52 -3.55 -0.02 -9.39
C MET A 52 -2.12 -0.27 -9.88
N ALA A 53 -1.47 0.78 -10.33
CA ALA A 53 -0.05 0.79 -10.66
C ALA A 53 0.70 1.56 -9.58
N ARG A 54 1.75 0.96 -9.08
CA ARG A 54 2.57 1.54 -8.03
C ARG A 54 4.05 1.38 -8.32
N SER A 55 4.79 2.44 -8.09
CA SER A 55 6.23 2.42 -7.98
C SER A 55 6.67 3.13 -6.69
N TYR A 56 7.97 3.29 -6.47
CA TYR A 56 8.44 4.05 -5.31
C TYR A 56 7.95 5.50 -5.39
N LYS A 57 7.14 5.90 -4.40
CA LYS A 57 6.53 7.24 -4.31
C LYS A 57 5.63 7.65 -5.49
N GLU A 58 5.09 6.70 -6.22
CA GLU A 58 4.05 6.96 -7.23
C GLU A 58 2.92 5.95 -7.08
N PHE A 59 1.70 6.44 -7.16
CA PHE A 59 0.49 5.65 -7.03
C PHE A 59 -0.54 6.13 -8.04
N TYR A 60 -1.00 5.24 -8.92
CA TYR A 60 -2.03 5.54 -9.90
C TYR A 60 -3.10 4.46 -9.92
N THR A 61 -4.34 4.88 -10.00
CA THR A 61 -5.48 3.99 -10.25
C THR A 61 -6.01 4.24 -11.65
N PHE A 62 -6.05 3.19 -12.45
CA PHE A 62 -6.63 3.18 -13.78
C PHE A 62 -8.01 2.55 -13.70
N GLU A 63 -9.03 3.25 -14.17
CA GLU A 63 -10.41 2.79 -14.27
C GLU A 63 -10.87 2.86 -15.72
N ILE A 64 -11.73 1.92 -16.14
CA ILE A 64 -12.42 1.97 -17.42
C ILE A 64 -13.93 1.99 -17.20
N ASP A 65 -14.63 2.92 -17.86
CA ASP A 65 -16.09 2.99 -17.80
C ASP A 65 -16.74 2.10 -18.86
N ALA A 66 -18.07 1.99 -18.82
CA ALA A 66 -18.86 1.20 -19.76
C ALA A 66 -18.69 1.66 -21.23
N ASN A 67 -18.27 2.90 -21.48
CA ASN A 67 -18.04 3.46 -22.80
C ASN A 67 -16.60 3.27 -23.28
N GLY A 68 -15.76 2.60 -22.49
CA GLY A 68 -14.35 2.40 -22.80
C GLY A 68 -13.46 3.61 -22.50
N LYS A 69 -13.98 4.64 -21.82
CA LYS A 69 -13.17 5.79 -21.39
C LYS A 69 -12.30 5.40 -20.19
N ILE A 70 -11.01 5.62 -20.32
CA ILE A 70 -10.05 5.40 -19.24
C ILE A 70 -9.89 6.69 -18.44
N THR A 71 -10.02 6.57 -17.12
CA THR A 71 -9.74 7.62 -16.15
C THR A 71 -8.57 7.18 -15.28
N ILE A 72 -7.61 8.07 -15.07
CA ILE A 72 -6.43 7.81 -14.25
C ILE A 72 -6.47 8.77 -13.08
N THR A 73 -6.33 8.25 -11.87
CA THR A 73 -6.32 9.05 -10.65
C THR A 73 -5.10 8.78 -9.80
N THR A 74 -4.69 9.76 -9.02
CA THR A 74 -3.68 9.66 -7.97
C THR A 74 -4.20 10.22 -6.65
N ILE A 75 -3.38 10.12 -5.60
CA ILE A 75 -3.71 10.64 -4.28
C ILE A 75 -2.76 11.79 -3.97
N GLU A 76 -3.32 12.91 -3.55
CA GLU A 76 -2.61 14.05 -3.01
C GLU A 76 -2.88 14.18 -1.50
N PHE A 77 -1.93 14.75 -0.77
CA PHE A 77 -1.91 14.85 0.69
C PHE A 77 -1.85 16.31 1.11
N SER A 78 -2.60 16.69 2.13
CA SER A 78 -2.47 18.00 2.78
C SER A 78 -2.11 17.84 4.26
N HIS A 79 -1.28 18.74 4.78
CA HIS A 79 -0.84 18.76 6.16
C HIS A 79 -1.35 20.01 6.90
N GLU A 80 -1.70 19.84 8.19
CA GLU A 80 -2.02 20.93 9.13
C GLU A 80 -3.10 21.91 8.60
N ASN A 81 -4.14 21.40 7.94
CA ASN A 81 -5.22 22.21 7.36
C ASN A 81 -4.74 23.27 6.36
N LYS A 82 -3.58 23.07 5.77
CA LYS A 82 -3.08 23.93 4.68
C LYS A 82 -3.85 23.62 3.40
N LYS A 83 -4.20 24.65 2.64
CA LYS A 83 -4.85 24.50 1.32
C LYS A 83 -3.86 24.02 0.23
N VAL A 84 -2.70 23.55 0.62
CA VAL A 84 -1.65 23.06 -0.29
C VAL A 84 -1.68 21.55 -0.25
N PHE A 85 -1.76 20.95 -1.42
CA PHE A 85 -1.70 19.50 -1.60
C PHE A 85 -0.35 19.12 -2.21
N PHE A 86 0.17 17.99 -1.79
CA PHE A 86 1.46 17.44 -2.17
C PHE A 86 1.26 16.07 -2.81
N ASP A 87 2.00 15.81 -3.85
CA ASP A 87 2.09 14.48 -4.46
C ASP A 87 2.79 13.49 -3.52
N LEU A 88 2.55 12.20 -3.70
CA LEU A 88 3.23 11.16 -2.90
C LEU A 88 4.77 11.23 -3.01
N ASN A 89 5.32 11.69 -4.13
CA ASN A 89 6.76 11.85 -4.32
C ASN A 89 7.36 12.99 -3.48
N GLU A 90 6.54 13.96 -3.06
CA GLU A 90 6.91 15.07 -2.18
C GLU A 90 6.77 14.68 -0.69
N GLU A 91 6.11 13.57 -0.41
CA GLU A 91 5.94 13.03 0.93
C GLU A 91 7.20 12.35 1.48
N SER A 92 7.25 12.21 2.81
CA SER A 92 8.34 11.48 3.46
C SER A 92 8.35 9.99 3.08
N ASP A 93 9.53 9.36 3.18
CA ASP A 93 9.65 7.92 2.99
C ASP A 93 8.79 7.13 3.98
N GLY A 94 8.61 7.67 5.19
CA GLY A 94 7.72 7.10 6.20
C GLY A 94 6.25 7.11 5.77
N THR A 95 5.78 8.20 5.14
CA THR A 95 4.43 8.29 4.58
C THR A 95 4.24 7.27 3.45
N ALA A 96 5.20 7.20 2.53
CA ALA A 96 5.15 6.23 1.43
C ALA A 96 5.13 4.79 1.97
N ARG A 97 6.00 4.48 2.95
CA ARG A 97 6.05 3.16 3.58
C ARG A 97 4.75 2.81 4.31
N LEU A 98 4.15 3.78 4.99
CA LEU A 98 2.88 3.56 5.68
C LEU A 98 1.76 3.19 4.70
N LEU A 99 1.71 3.82 3.53
CA LEU A 99 0.73 3.46 2.49
C LEU A 99 0.92 2.03 1.98
N ASP A 100 2.18 1.57 1.82
CA ASP A 100 2.46 0.18 1.46
C ASP A 100 1.87 -0.79 2.48
N LEU A 101 2.07 -0.49 3.76
CA LEU A 101 1.61 -1.35 4.85
C LEU A 101 0.08 -1.29 5.01
N ILE A 102 -0.54 -0.13 4.81
CA ILE A 102 -2.00 0.00 4.82
C ILE A 102 -2.63 -0.83 3.70
N GLU A 103 -2.04 -0.83 2.50
CA GLU A 103 -2.52 -1.68 1.41
C GLU A 103 -2.51 -3.17 1.78
N ILE A 104 -1.47 -3.62 2.48
CA ILE A 104 -1.40 -5.00 3.00
C ILE A 104 -2.55 -5.26 3.98
N LEU A 105 -2.86 -4.31 4.87
CA LEU A 105 -3.96 -4.44 5.82
C LEU A 105 -5.31 -4.65 5.12
N PHE A 106 -5.60 -3.93 4.04
CA PHE A 106 -6.81 -4.13 3.24
C PHE A 106 -6.89 -5.50 2.54
N LYS A 107 -5.73 -6.14 2.33
CA LYS A 107 -5.64 -7.48 1.73
C LYS A 107 -5.70 -8.62 2.75
N VAL A 108 -5.84 -8.32 4.04
CA VAL A 108 -5.97 -9.34 5.09
C VAL A 108 -7.27 -10.12 4.88
N SER A 109 -7.13 -11.37 4.48
CA SER A 109 -8.22 -12.31 4.21
C SER A 109 -7.83 -13.69 4.69
N ASP A 110 -8.77 -14.64 4.70
CA ASP A 110 -8.52 -16.00 5.16
C ASP A 110 -7.46 -16.71 4.29
N ASP A 111 -6.72 -17.62 4.90
CA ASP A 111 -5.71 -18.48 4.27
C ASP A 111 -4.59 -17.72 3.54
N ARG A 112 -4.10 -16.64 4.14
CA ARG A 112 -2.96 -15.88 3.59
C ARG A 112 -1.79 -15.82 4.53
N VAL A 113 -0.59 -15.78 3.92
CA VAL A 113 0.68 -15.52 4.60
C VAL A 113 1.25 -14.23 4.03
N PHE A 114 1.55 -13.27 4.90
CA PHE A 114 2.27 -12.04 4.55
C PHE A 114 3.69 -12.13 5.07
N ILE A 115 4.66 -11.82 4.22
CA ILE A 115 6.07 -11.76 4.58
C ILE A 115 6.54 -10.34 4.31
N ILE A 116 7.00 -9.65 5.35
CA ILE A 116 7.44 -8.25 5.26
C ILE A 116 8.85 -8.14 5.84
N ASP A 117 9.79 -7.84 4.96
CA ASP A 117 11.16 -7.60 5.36
C ASP A 117 11.32 -6.14 5.81
N GLU A 118 12.08 -5.92 6.89
CA GLU A 118 12.31 -4.60 7.50
C GLU A 118 11.01 -3.79 7.66
N ILE A 119 10.04 -4.33 8.42
CA ILE A 119 8.74 -3.66 8.61
C ILE A 119 8.88 -2.25 9.20
N ASP A 120 9.90 -2.03 10.01
CA ASP A 120 10.24 -0.77 10.68
C ASP A 120 10.97 0.24 9.78
N ARG A 121 11.37 -0.16 8.56
CA ARG A 121 12.11 0.72 7.65
C ARG A 121 11.35 2.01 7.38
N CYS A 122 12.02 3.15 7.58
CA CYS A 122 11.49 4.51 7.41
C CYS A 122 10.32 4.86 8.35
N LEU A 123 9.96 4.02 9.30
CA LEU A 123 8.88 4.28 10.24
C LEU A 123 9.42 4.67 11.62
N HIS A 124 8.68 5.55 12.30
CA HIS A 124 8.90 5.76 13.72
C HIS A 124 8.49 4.50 14.50
N PRO A 125 9.24 4.07 15.54
CA PRO A 125 8.94 2.84 16.28
C PRO A 125 7.50 2.70 16.77
N SER A 126 6.88 3.79 17.23
CA SER A 126 5.47 3.76 17.64
C SER A 126 4.50 3.49 16.50
N MET A 127 4.88 3.82 15.27
CA MET A 127 4.07 3.52 14.07
C MET A 127 4.18 2.06 13.69
N THR A 128 5.39 1.49 13.75
CA THR A 128 5.62 0.06 13.52
C THR A 128 4.77 -0.79 14.45
N VAL A 129 4.79 -0.48 15.75
CA VAL A 129 3.96 -1.15 16.76
C VAL A 129 2.47 -1.08 16.39
N LYS A 130 1.95 0.13 16.08
CA LYS A 130 0.55 0.32 15.73
C LYS A 130 0.12 -0.41 14.46
N VAL A 131 0.97 -0.47 13.45
CA VAL A 131 0.68 -1.22 12.21
C VAL A 131 0.54 -2.71 12.51
N ILE A 132 1.45 -3.27 13.32
CA ILE A 132 1.39 -4.67 13.71
C ILE A 132 0.15 -4.97 14.57
N GLU A 133 -0.17 -4.11 15.55
CA GLU A 133 -1.39 -4.23 16.36
C GLU A 133 -2.64 -4.25 15.49
N LEU A 134 -2.70 -3.34 14.52
CA LEU A 134 -3.83 -3.27 13.60
C LEU A 134 -3.94 -4.54 12.74
N PHE A 135 -2.81 -5.03 12.21
CA PHE A 135 -2.78 -6.29 11.47
C PHE A 135 -3.31 -7.45 12.33
N LEU A 136 -2.76 -7.61 13.54
CA LEU A 136 -3.17 -8.68 14.45
C LEU A 136 -4.66 -8.59 14.81
N SER A 137 -5.19 -7.38 15.00
CA SER A 137 -6.61 -7.18 15.27
C SER A 137 -7.51 -7.62 14.11
N MET A 138 -7.09 -7.36 12.87
CA MET A 138 -7.81 -7.76 11.65
C MET A 138 -7.68 -9.26 11.37
N ALA A 139 -6.53 -9.84 11.67
CA ALA A 139 -6.23 -11.26 11.47
C ALA A 139 -6.84 -12.19 12.54
N LYS A 140 -7.26 -11.65 13.70
CA LYS A 140 -7.65 -12.41 14.90
C LYS A 140 -8.69 -13.52 14.68
N LYS A 141 -9.55 -13.39 13.67
CA LYS A 141 -10.60 -14.37 13.33
C LYS A 141 -10.36 -15.05 11.98
N ARG A 142 -9.16 -14.89 11.44
CA ARG A 142 -8.80 -15.38 10.11
C ARG A 142 -7.59 -16.30 10.20
N ASN A 143 -7.52 -17.28 9.33
CA ASN A 143 -6.34 -18.14 9.20
C ASN A 143 -5.25 -17.42 8.41
N THR A 144 -4.75 -16.31 8.98
CA THR A 144 -3.78 -15.42 8.34
C THR A 144 -2.53 -15.33 9.19
N GLN A 145 -1.37 -15.42 8.55
CA GLN A 145 -0.06 -15.35 9.19
C GLN A 145 0.71 -14.13 8.74
N LEU A 146 1.49 -13.55 9.65
CA LEU A 146 2.42 -12.47 9.39
C LEU A 146 3.83 -12.90 9.81
N ILE A 147 4.76 -12.88 8.89
CA ILE A 147 6.19 -13.10 9.13
C ILE A 147 6.88 -11.76 8.84
N ILE A 148 7.59 -11.24 9.83
CA ILE A 148 8.29 -9.95 9.70
C ILE A 148 9.74 -10.09 10.12
N THR A 149 10.61 -9.30 9.50
CA THR A 149 11.93 -8.98 10.07
C THR A 149 11.90 -7.54 10.57
N SER A 150 12.64 -7.25 11.64
CA SER A 150 12.72 -5.93 12.23
C SER A 150 13.99 -5.76 13.04
N HIS A 151 14.49 -4.53 13.10
CA HIS A 151 15.55 -4.09 14.01
C HIS A 151 15.00 -3.33 15.23
N GLU A 152 13.68 -3.19 15.35
CA GLU A 152 13.02 -2.42 16.40
C GLU A 152 12.90 -3.24 17.71
N SER A 153 13.75 -2.92 18.67
CA SER A 153 13.78 -3.61 19.97
C SER A 153 12.53 -3.44 20.83
N ARG A 154 11.73 -2.38 20.59
CA ARG A 154 10.48 -2.14 21.32
C ARG A 154 9.41 -3.21 21.03
N LEU A 155 9.52 -3.92 19.90
CA LEU A 155 8.64 -5.05 19.62
C LEU A 155 8.82 -6.18 20.64
N LEU A 156 10.04 -6.34 21.18
CA LEU A 156 10.35 -7.36 22.20
C LEU A 156 9.72 -7.03 23.56
N ALA A 157 9.56 -5.74 23.85
CA ALA A 157 8.98 -5.28 25.12
C ALA A 157 7.45 -5.17 25.04
N SER A 158 6.86 -5.41 23.89
CA SER A 158 5.41 -5.34 23.70
C SER A 158 4.74 -6.64 24.16
N GLU A 159 3.63 -6.52 24.87
CA GLU A 159 2.78 -7.69 25.23
C GLU A 159 2.05 -8.30 24.01
N MET A 160 2.30 -7.76 22.83
CA MET A 160 1.68 -8.12 21.54
C MET A 160 2.15 -9.47 21.03
N LEU A 161 3.44 -9.77 21.22
CA LEU A 161 4.10 -10.96 20.72
C LEU A 161 4.45 -11.91 21.87
N ARG A 162 4.25 -13.19 21.64
CA ARG A 162 4.62 -14.23 22.59
C ARG A 162 6.09 -14.60 22.39
N ASN A 163 6.79 -14.98 23.43
CA ASN A 163 8.22 -15.31 23.37
C ASN A 163 8.57 -16.35 22.30
N TYR A 164 7.69 -17.31 22.02
CA TYR A 164 7.89 -18.33 21.00
C TYR A 164 7.57 -17.86 19.56
N GLU A 165 7.05 -16.66 19.38
CA GLU A 165 6.83 -16.01 18.09
C GLU A 165 8.03 -15.17 17.66
N ILE A 166 9.05 -15.05 18.56
CA ILE A 166 10.24 -14.22 18.33
C ILE A 166 11.43 -15.13 18.03
N CYS A 167 12.12 -14.83 16.94
CA CYS A 167 13.31 -15.54 16.52
C CYS A 167 14.48 -14.55 16.33
N PHE A 168 15.61 -14.79 16.99
CA PHE A 168 16.82 -13.99 16.79
C PHE A 168 17.68 -14.59 15.69
N VAL A 169 18.07 -13.78 14.74
CA VAL A 169 19.01 -14.17 13.68
C VAL A 169 20.36 -13.53 13.98
N CYS A 170 21.37 -14.35 14.21
CA CYS A 170 22.74 -13.92 14.50
C CYS A 170 23.69 -14.43 13.42
N LYS A 171 24.60 -13.57 12.98
CA LYS A 171 25.72 -13.99 12.13
C LYS A 171 26.78 -14.63 13.00
N THR A 172 27.16 -15.87 12.69
CA THR A 172 28.28 -16.54 13.36
C THR A 172 29.61 -16.19 12.68
N ALA A 173 30.73 -16.36 13.39
CA ALA A 173 32.07 -16.09 12.86
C ALA A 173 32.48 -17.03 11.67
N LEU A 174 31.69 -18.06 11.39
CA LEU A 174 31.93 -19.03 10.34
C LEU A 174 31.07 -18.82 9.07
N GLY A 175 30.32 -17.73 8.97
CA GLY A 175 29.50 -17.34 7.82
C GLY A 175 28.04 -17.17 8.17
#